data_f35be8b1a18137ecfa1c1bd039f02adf
#
_entry.id   f35be8b1a18137ecfa1c1bd039f02adf
#
_cell.length_a   1.000
_cell.length_b   1.000
_cell.length_c   1.000
_cell.angle_alpha   90.00
_cell.angle_beta   90.00
_cell.angle_gamma   90.00
#
_symmetry.space_group_name_H-M   'P 1'
#
loop_
_entity.id
_entity.type
_entity.pdbx_description
1 polymer ?
#
loop_
_entity_poly.entity_id
_entity_poly.type
_entity_poly.pdbx_seq_one_letter_code
_entity_poly.pdbx_strand_id
1 'polypeptide(L)'
;MITFCISTYNNLEYLKIAVDSVRRNSYYKNSPFIIHAENCTDGTDEWLKENYERYSLNCYLDKNEVPLGIGGGMNFCADKVQTEYIMFLHSDFYVTPNWDKALMDTHNKYPNEKLWVNSHRVEPQMFPDSQSRPGTIVVAKETFGAYHNDFKSVLFDKYAELFTSENDFEIPKGEGVSGLIKKEHWDEIGGNDPLFAPASWDDMDLFLRMLQSGFRFILPTTSLIWHFGARGSHRLEENNNQSSERQMRAEFNNSQKWFSKWGGPPVFDEYEMIKGIEQ
;
A
#
# COMPACT_ATOMS: atom_id res chain seq x y z
N MET A 1 -12.20 14.87 5.15
CA MET A 1 -12.86 13.68 4.51
C MET A 1 -11.81 12.92 3.73
N ILE A 2 -11.86 11.55 3.75
CA ILE A 2 -10.88 10.65 3.11
C ILE A 2 -11.47 10.11 1.81
N THR A 3 -10.65 9.91 0.78
CA THR A 3 -10.94 9.02 -0.35
C THR A 3 -10.02 7.81 -0.28
N PHE A 4 -10.57 6.60 -0.34
CA PHE A 4 -9.80 5.37 -0.46
C PHE A 4 -9.42 5.14 -1.92
N CYS A 5 -8.18 4.72 -2.18
CA CYS A 5 -7.64 4.50 -3.51
C CYS A 5 -6.94 3.14 -3.58
N ILE A 6 -7.31 2.32 -4.56
CA ILE A 6 -6.60 1.08 -4.91
C ILE A 6 -6.27 1.11 -6.39
N SER A 7 -5.00 0.87 -6.73
CA SER A 7 -4.58 0.47 -8.07
C SER A 7 -4.36 -1.04 -8.08
N THR A 8 -4.85 -1.74 -9.12
CA THR A 8 -4.77 -3.20 -9.20
C THR A 8 -4.44 -3.68 -10.61
N TYR A 9 -3.76 -4.81 -10.66
CA TYR A 9 -3.46 -5.59 -11.86
C TYR A 9 -3.55 -7.08 -11.52
N ASN A 10 -4.54 -7.78 -12.10
CA ASN A 10 -4.72 -9.23 -11.91
C ASN A 10 -4.60 -9.68 -10.46
N ASN A 11 -5.59 -9.40 -9.64
CA ASN A 11 -5.55 -9.77 -8.23
C ASN A 11 -6.95 -9.95 -7.64
N LEU A 12 -7.86 -10.53 -8.42
CA LEU A 12 -9.30 -10.53 -8.16
C LEU A 12 -9.68 -11.05 -6.77
N GLU A 13 -9.18 -12.22 -6.36
CA GLU A 13 -9.62 -12.84 -5.11
C GLU A 13 -9.18 -12.05 -3.88
N TYR A 14 -8.00 -11.45 -3.94
CA TYR A 14 -7.52 -10.56 -2.88
C TYR A 14 -8.21 -9.18 -2.93
N LEU A 15 -8.46 -8.63 -4.12
CA LEU A 15 -9.20 -7.39 -4.30
C LEU A 15 -10.62 -7.48 -3.68
N LYS A 16 -11.29 -8.61 -3.83
CA LYS A 16 -12.59 -8.87 -3.18
C LYS A 16 -12.50 -8.73 -1.66
N ILE A 17 -11.46 -9.30 -1.06
CA ILE A 17 -11.20 -9.20 0.38
C ILE A 17 -10.90 -7.75 0.78
N ALA A 18 -10.06 -7.07 0.02
CA ALA A 18 -9.69 -5.68 0.29
C ALA A 18 -10.92 -4.76 0.25
N VAL A 19 -11.70 -4.82 -0.82
CA VAL A 19 -12.91 -4.00 -0.99
C VAL A 19 -13.95 -4.27 0.09
N ASP A 20 -14.22 -5.56 0.38
CA ASP A 20 -15.19 -5.94 1.41
C ASP A 20 -14.73 -5.46 2.79
N SER A 21 -13.46 -5.66 3.14
CA SER A 21 -12.92 -5.25 4.43
C SER A 21 -12.95 -3.72 4.60
N VAL A 22 -12.56 -2.96 3.59
CA VAL A 22 -12.63 -1.49 3.62
C VAL A 22 -14.06 -1.03 3.88
N ARG A 23 -15.03 -1.54 3.14
CA ARG A 23 -16.44 -1.12 3.32
C ARG A 23 -17.04 -1.57 4.65
N ARG A 24 -16.68 -2.74 5.13
CA ARG A 24 -17.20 -3.28 6.39
C ARG A 24 -16.53 -2.63 7.61
N ASN A 25 -15.23 -2.44 7.57
CA ASN A 25 -14.41 -2.16 8.74
C ASN A 25 -14.00 -0.69 8.91
N SER A 26 -14.12 0.16 7.88
CA SER A 26 -13.79 1.58 8.02
C SER A 26 -14.72 2.30 8.99
N TYR A 27 -14.17 3.22 9.75
CA TYR A 27 -14.92 4.17 10.58
C TYR A 27 -15.66 5.19 9.69
N TYR A 28 -14.98 5.71 8.66
CA TYR A 28 -15.55 6.67 7.70
C TYR A 28 -16.30 5.95 6.58
N LYS A 29 -17.45 5.33 6.90
CA LYS A 29 -18.25 4.45 6.03
C LYS A 29 -18.60 5.03 4.66
N ASN A 30 -18.84 6.35 4.59
CA ASN A 30 -19.31 7.02 3.37
C ASN A 30 -18.16 7.63 2.55
N SER A 31 -16.94 7.28 2.84
CA SER A 31 -15.77 7.74 2.08
C SER A 31 -15.86 7.32 0.62
N PRO A 32 -15.58 8.22 -0.35
CA PRO A 32 -15.41 7.82 -1.74
C PRO A 32 -14.36 6.72 -1.86
N PHE A 33 -14.57 5.78 -2.79
CA PHE A 33 -13.64 4.70 -3.01
C PHE A 33 -13.36 4.58 -4.50
N ILE A 34 -12.12 4.86 -4.89
CA ILE A 34 -11.64 4.83 -6.26
C ILE A 34 -10.84 3.56 -6.47
N ILE A 35 -11.15 2.82 -7.55
CA ILE A 35 -10.37 1.67 -7.98
C ILE A 35 -9.96 1.87 -9.43
N HIS A 36 -8.66 1.82 -9.67
CA HIS A 36 -8.05 1.79 -10.99
C HIS A 36 -7.58 0.37 -11.28
N ALA A 37 -8.22 -0.29 -12.25
CA ALA A 37 -7.85 -1.61 -12.71
C ALA A 37 -7.20 -1.50 -14.09
N GLU A 38 -5.93 -1.87 -14.19
CA GLU A 38 -5.14 -1.72 -15.39
C GLU A 38 -4.83 -3.07 -16.02
N ASN A 39 -5.23 -3.24 -17.30
CA ASN A 39 -4.89 -4.43 -18.11
C ASN A 39 -5.26 -5.78 -17.46
N CYS A 40 -6.29 -5.84 -16.63
CA CYS A 40 -6.71 -7.05 -15.97
C CYS A 40 -7.26 -8.09 -16.95
N THR A 41 -6.95 -9.37 -16.68
CA THR A 41 -7.33 -10.53 -17.49
C THR A 41 -7.88 -11.69 -16.66
N ASP A 42 -7.99 -11.51 -15.34
CA ASP A 42 -8.40 -12.53 -14.36
C ASP A 42 -9.88 -12.44 -13.93
N GLY A 43 -10.69 -11.62 -14.64
CA GLY A 43 -12.10 -11.37 -14.30
C GLY A 43 -12.30 -10.16 -13.37
N THR A 44 -11.25 -9.42 -13.04
CA THR A 44 -11.34 -8.21 -12.20
C THR A 44 -12.28 -7.16 -12.81
N ASP A 45 -12.17 -6.90 -14.11
CA ASP A 45 -12.98 -5.89 -14.81
C ASP A 45 -14.48 -6.24 -14.74
N GLU A 46 -14.82 -7.50 -14.96
CA GLU A 46 -16.19 -8.02 -14.91
C GLU A 46 -16.75 -7.91 -13.49
N TRP A 47 -15.97 -8.35 -12.50
CA TRP A 47 -16.40 -8.27 -11.11
C TRP A 47 -16.64 -6.83 -10.65
N LEU A 48 -15.78 -5.89 -11.04
CA LEU A 48 -15.96 -4.47 -10.71
C LEU A 48 -17.24 -3.90 -11.35
N LYS A 49 -17.52 -4.24 -12.63
CA LYS A 49 -18.77 -3.85 -13.32
C LYS A 49 -20.04 -4.37 -12.65
N GLU A 50 -19.97 -5.56 -12.08
CA GLU A 50 -21.11 -6.19 -11.40
C GLU A 50 -21.31 -5.70 -9.96
N ASN A 51 -20.25 -5.18 -9.32
CA ASN A 51 -20.26 -4.90 -7.88
C ASN A 51 -20.05 -3.43 -7.51
N TYR A 52 -19.84 -2.52 -8.49
CA TYR A 52 -19.56 -1.10 -8.19
C TYR A 52 -20.70 -0.42 -7.40
N GLU A 53 -21.95 -0.71 -7.68
CA GLU A 53 -23.09 -0.16 -6.93
C GLU A 53 -23.14 -0.69 -5.51
N ARG A 54 -22.99 -2.02 -5.36
CA ARG A 54 -23.01 -2.70 -4.05
C ARG A 54 -22.01 -2.11 -3.07
N TYR A 55 -20.81 -1.81 -3.56
CA TYR A 55 -19.71 -1.27 -2.73
C TYR A 55 -19.53 0.24 -2.90
N SER A 56 -20.40 0.92 -3.66
CA SER A 56 -20.29 2.36 -3.96
C SER A 56 -18.89 2.74 -4.46
N LEU A 57 -18.41 2.05 -5.48
CA LEU A 57 -17.09 2.23 -6.06
C LEU A 57 -17.12 3.20 -7.25
N ASN A 58 -16.05 3.95 -7.40
CA ASN A 58 -15.71 4.67 -8.63
C ASN A 58 -14.62 3.87 -9.36
N CYS A 59 -15.03 3.05 -10.34
CA CYS A 59 -14.11 2.15 -11.05
C CYS A 59 -13.64 2.76 -12.36
N TYR A 60 -12.34 2.65 -12.60
CA TYR A 60 -11.68 3.01 -13.85
C TYR A 60 -10.95 1.78 -14.38
N LEU A 61 -11.36 1.33 -15.58
CA LEU A 61 -10.91 0.08 -16.20
C LEU A 61 -10.13 0.44 -17.46
N ASP A 62 -8.81 0.45 -17.34
CA ASP A 62 -7.94 0.93 -18.42
C ASP A 62 -7.22 -0.22 -19.14
N LYS A 63 -7.04 -0.04 -20.46
CA LYS A 63 -6.27 -0.93 -21.31
C LYS A 63 -5.16 -0.11 -21.98
N ASN A 64 -4.01 -0.05 -21.31
CA ASN A 64 -2.87 0.73 -21.78
C ASN A 64 -1.86 -0.16 -22.52
N GLU A 65 -1.35 0.30 -23.65
CA GLU A 65 -0.24 -0.37 -24.37
C GLU A 65 1.04 -0.35 -23.51
N VAL A 66 1.28 0.79 -22.85
CA VAL A 66 2.37 0.93 -21.89
C VAL A 66 1.77 1.01 -20.48
N PRO A 67 1.96 -0.01 -19.63
CA PRO A 67 1.40 -0.03 -18.29
C PRO A 67 1.89 1.13 -17.43
N LEU A 68 0.97 1.79 -16.73
CA LEU A 68 1.28 2.81 -15.73
C LEU A 68 1.96 2.20 -14.49
N GLY A 69 1.57 0.97 -14.16
CA GLY A 69 2.05 0.26 -12.99
C GLY A 69 1.51 0.79 -11.67
N ILE A 70 2.08 0.34 -10.56
CA ILE A 70 1.58 0.68 -9.21
C ILE A 70 1.64 2.18 -8.96
N GLY A 71 2.81 2.79 -9.14
CA GLY A 71 2.99 4.23 -8.89
C GLY A 71 2.15 5.10 -9.81
N GLY A 72 2.09 4.77 -11.10
CA GLY A 72 1.25 5.50 -12.05
C GLY A 72 -0.25 5.33 -11.77
N GLY A 73 -0.68 4.14 -11.37
CA GLY A 73 -2.06 3.89 -10.94
C GLY A 73 -2.45 4.66 -9.66
N MET A 74 -1.52 4.82 -8.71
CA MET A 74 -1.72 5.69 -7.54
C MET A 74 -1.90 7.16 -7.98
N ASN A 75 -1.06 7.66 -8.88
CA ASN A 75 -1.20 9.00 -9.44
C ASN A 75 -2.57 9.18 -10.13
N PHE A 76 -2.96 8.21 -10.95
CA PHE A 76 -4.26 8.21 -11.61
C PHE A 76 -5.41 8.32 -10.61
N CYS A 77 -5.39 7.51 -9.54
CA CYS A 77 -6.39 7.61 -8.47
C CYS A 77 -6.37 8.99 -7.81
N ALA A 78 -5.19 9.49 -7.45
CA ALA A 78 -5.01 10.78 -6.80
C ALA A 78 -5.58 11.95 -7.63
N ASP A 79 -5.46 11.92 -8.94
CA ASP A 79 -6.03 12.93 -9.86
C ASP A 79 -7.57 12.98 -9.83
N LYS A 80 -8.22 11.89 -9.41
CA LYS A 80 -9.69 11.82 -9.28
C LYS A 80 -10.19 12.19 -7.89
N VAL A 81 -9.29 12.32 -6.90
CA VAL A 81 -9.66 12.65 -5.52
C VAL A 81 -10.10 14.10 -5.39
N GLN A 82 -11.27 14.31 -4.76
CA GLN A 82 -11.84 15.63 -4.46
C GLN A 82 -11.91 15.91 -2.96
N THR A 83 -11.45 14.99 -2.14
CA THR A 83 -11.42 15.13 -0.69
C THR A 83 -10.07 15.65 -0.21
N GLU A 84 -10.01 16.10 1.04
CA GLU A 84 -8.80 16.64 1.65
C GLU A 84 -7.69 15.58 1.83
N TYR A 85 -8.10 14.32 2.06
CA TYR A 85 -7.15 13.22 2.33
C TYR A 85 -7.30 12.09 1.31
N ILE A 86 -6.17 11.50 0.96
CA ILE A 86 -6.06 10.29 0.15
C ILE A 86 -5.54 9.17 1.05
N MET A 87 -6.21 8.03 1.03
CA MET A 87 -5.71 6.79 1.61
C MET A 87 -5.38 5.80 0.50
N PHE A 88 -4.12 5.58 0.26
CA PHE A 88 -3.66 4.55 -0.67
C PHE A 88 -3.65 3.19 0.01
N LEU A 89 -4.16 2.19 -0.69
CA LEU A 89 -4.24 0.80 -0.26
C LEU A 89 -3.77 -0.12 -1.37
N HIS A 90 -3.21 -1.27 -1.00
CA HIS A 90 -2.97 -2.34 -1.96
C HIS A 90 -4.17 -3.26 -2.10
N SER A 91 -4.28 -3.90 -3.27
CA SER A 91 -5.37 -4.84 -3.58
C SER A 91 -5.29 -6.16 -2.81
N ASP A 92 -4.19 -6.42 -2.10
CA ASP A 92 -3.96 -7.60 -1.27
C ASP A 92 -3.88 -7.28 0.23
N PHE A 93 -4.63 -6.26 0.67
CA PHE A 93 -4.80 -5.93 2.08
C PHE A 93 -6.15 -6.39 2.62
N TYR A 94 -6.16 -6.73 3.89
CA TYR A 94 -7.36 -6.76 4.72
C TYR A 94 -7.20 -5.74 5.84
N VAL A 95 -8.17 -4.86 6.01
CA VAL A 95 -8.16 -3.82 7.04
C VAL A 95 -9.04 -4.22 8.22
N THR A 96 -8.60 -3.95 9.45
CA THR A 96 -9.32 -4.27 10.69
C THR A 96 -10.36 -3.21 11.05
N PRO A 97 -11.32 -3.49 11.96
CA PRO A 97 -12.33 -2.51 12.37
C PRO A 97 -11.74 -1.18 12.87
N ASN A 98 -12.24 -0.06 12.33
CA ASN A 98 -11.86 1.31 12.67
C ASN A 98 -10.39 1.70 12.41
N TRP A 99 -9.68 0.93 11.58
CA TRP A 99 -8.28 1.17 11.22
C TRP A 99 -7.99 2.61 10.74
N ASP A 100 -8.90 3.17 9.94
CA ASP A 100 -8.79 4.48 9.32
C ASP A 100 -9.00 5.64 10.30
N LYS A 101 -9.70 5.39 11.42
CA LYS A 101 -9.88 6.37 12.48
C LYS A 101 -8.55 6.74 13.13
N ALA A 102 -7.73 5.75 13.47
CA ALA A 102 -6.43 5.99 14.09
C ALA A 102 -5.49 6.80 13.18
N LEU A 103 -5.55 6.57 11.86
CA LEU A 103 -4.76 7.34 10.89
C LEU A 103 -5.20 8.81 10.87
N MET A 104 -6.50 9.07 10.85
CA MET A 104 -7.04 10.45 10.90
C MET A 104 -6.78 11.14 12.23
N ASP A 105 -6.90 10.43 13.35
CA ASP A 105 -6.61 10.98 14.67
C ASP A 105 -5.14 11.44 14.73
N THR A 106 -4.22 10.71 14.08
CA THR A 106 -2.82 11.10 13.97
C THR A 106 -2.63 12.38 13.15
N HIS A 107 -3.30 12.51 11.99
CA HIS A 107 -3.28 13.77 11.23
C HIS A 107 -3.85 14.94 12.04
N ASN A 108 -4.92 14.72 12.77
CA ASN A 108 -5.53 15.74 13.62
C ASN A 108 -4.63 16.18 14.79
N LYS A 109 -3.77 15.28 15.27
CA LYS A 109 -2.78 15.59 16.32
C LYS A 109 -1.66 16.51 15.81
N TYR A 110 -1.37 16.46 14.51
CA TYR A 110 -0.29 17.24 13.87
C TYR A 110 -0.78 18.00 12.62
N PRO A 111 -1.74 18.96 12.78
CA PRO A 111 -2.49 19.52 11.65
C PRO A 111 -1.66 20.35 10.66
N ASN A 112 -0.50 20.87 11.12
CA ASN A 112 0.37 21.75 10.33
C ASN A 112 1.61 21.02 9.78
N GLU A 113 1.68 19.70 9.94
CA GLU A 113 2.84 18.94 9.52
C GLU A 113 2.57 18.14 8.23
N LYS A 114 3.62 17.90 7.48
CA LYS A 114 3.58 17.00 6.33
C LYS A 114 3.73 15.57 6.84
N LEU A 115 2.65 14.81 6.74
CA LEU A 115 2.60 13.45 7.26
C LEU A 115 2.30 12.42 6.18
N TRP A 116 2.98 11.29 6.29
CA TRP A 116 2.61 10.03 5.70
C TRP A 116 2.30 9.06 6.83
N VAL A 117 1.02 8.71 7.00
CA VAL A 117 0.57 7.90 8.15
C VAL A 117 0.14 6.52 7.67
N ASN A 118 0.83 5.49 8.15
CA ASN A 118 0.61 4.10 7.76
C ASN A 118 -0.03 3.29 8.89
N SER A 119 -0.65 2.15 8.53
CA SER A 119 -1.03 1.12 9.48
C SER A 119 0.13 0.16 9.75
N HIS A 120 0.17 -0.45 10.94
CA HIS A 120 1.02 -1.59 11.18
C HIS A 120 0.59 -2.75 10.28
N ARG A 121 1.53 -3.35 9.56
CA ARG A 121 1.29 -4.52 8.73
C ARG A 121 1.56 -5.78 9.51
N VAL A 122 0.66 -6.74 9.42
CA VAL A 122 0.88 -8.12 9.86
C VAL A 122 0.94 -8.98 8.61
N GLU A 123 1.99 -9.76 8.48
CA GLU A 123 2.28 -10.57 7.28
C GLU A 123 2.52 -12.04 7.66
N PRO A 124 2.12 -12.99 6.80
CA PRO A 124 2.52 -14.38 6.98
C PRO A 124 4.00 -14.56 6.70
N GLN A 125 4.67 -15.41 7.46
CA GLN A 125 6.06 -15.78 7.20
C GLN A 125 6.15 -16.60 5.90
N MET A 126 6.39 -15.92 4.79
CA MET A 126 6.49 -16.55 3.47
C MET A 126 7.86 -17.16 3.21
N PHE A 127 8.91 -16.61 3.80
CA PHE A 127 10.29 -17.08 3.67
C PHE A 127 10.89 -17.34 5.05
N PRO A 128 11.86 -18.29 5.15
CA PRO A 128 12.47 -18.63 6.43
C PRO A 128 13.19 -17.46 7.11
N ASP A 129 13.69 -16.51 6.32
CA ASP A 129 14.44 -15.33 6.75
C ASP A 129 13.56 -14.09 6.98
N SER A 130 12.24 -14.18 6.70
CA SER A 130 11.33 -13.07 7.01
C SER A 130 11.30 -12.78 8.51
N GLN A 131 11.56 -11.54 8.87
CA GLN A 131 11.59 -11.08 10.26
C GLN A 131 10.68 -9.87 10.48
N SER A 132 10.16 -9.76 11.70
CA SER A 132 9.45 -8.55 12.13
C SER A 132 10.43 -7.38 12.23
N ARG A 133 9.93 -6.20 11.84
CA ARG A 133 10.65 -4.93 11.94
C ARG A 133 9.64 -3.82 12.29
N PRO A 134 10.08 -2.62 12.67
CA PRO A 134 9.16 -1.52 12.93
C PRO A 134 8.15 -1.35 11.80
N GLY A 135 6.86 -1.36 12.13
CA GLY A 135 5.75 -1.27 11.17
C GLY A 135 5.33 -2.59 10.52
N THR A 136 6.12 -3.66 10.63
CA THR A 136 5.79 -4.97 10.05
C THR A 136 5.97 -6.09 11.07
N ILE A 137 4.89 -6.82 11.34
CA ILE A 137 4.86 -7.97 12.25
C ILE A 137 4.75 -9.24 11.40
N VAL A 138 5.73 -10.11 11.47
CA VAL A 138 5.71 -11.39 10.75
C VAL A 138 5.24 -12.50 11.70
N VAL A 139 4.25 -13.26 11.27
CA VAL A 139 3.66 -14.37 12.04
C VAL A 139 3.69 -15.66 11.24
N ALA A 140 3.64 -16.80 11.93
CA ALA A 140 3.52 -18.11 11.28
C ALA A 140 2.28 -18.15 10.37
N LYS A 141 2.39 -18.78 9.19
CA LYS A 141 1.30 -18.86 8.20
C LYS A 141 0.02 -19.43 8.78
N GLU A 142 0.14 -20.41 9.65
CA GLU A 142 -0.96 -21.12 10.28
C GLU A 142 -1.76 -20.25 11.25
N THR A 143 -1.18 -19.13 11.71
CA THR A 143 -1.83 -18.23 12.67
C THR A 143 -3.12 -17.65 12.08
N PHE A 144 -3.03 -16.94 10.98
CA PHE A 144 -4.18 -16.29 10.35
C PHE A 144 -4.47 -16.78 8.93
N GLY A 145 -3.66 -17.69 8.38
CA GLY A 145 -3.67 -18.09 6.98
C GLY A 145 -2.67 -17.27 6.16
N ALA A 146 -2.35 -17.73 4.96
CA ALA A 146 -1.40 -17.05 4.08
C ALA A 146 -2.02 -16.68 2.72
N TYR A 147 -3.19 -17.22 2.41
CA TYR A 147 -3.84 -17.10 1.12
C TYR A 147 -5.28 -16.60 1.29
N HIS A 148 -5.89 -16.13 0.20
CA HIS A 148 -7.26 -15.64 0.18
C HIS A 148 -8.30 -16.66 0.69
N ASN A 149 -8.06 -17.95 0.48
CA ASN A 149 -8.98 -19.05 0.79
C ASN A 149 -8.79 -19.67 2.19
N ASP A 150 -7.68 -19.35 2.89
CA ASP A 150 -7.41 -19.85 4.24
C ASP A 150 -7.36 -18.74 5.30
N PHE A 151 -7.58 -17.49 4.90
CA PHE A 151 -7.48 -16.34 5.79
C PHE A 151 -8.60 -16.31 6.84
N LYS A 152 -8.18 -16.21 8.09
CA LYS A 152 -9.04 -16.23 9.28
C LYS A 152 -9.37 -14.82 9.76
N SER A 153 -10.13 -14.05 8.98
CA SER A 153 -10.41 -12.63 9.23
C SER A 153 -10.96 -12.36 10.63
N VAL A 154 -11.92 -13.18 11.11
CA VAL A 154 -12.51 -13.02 12.46
C VAL A 154 -11.47 -13.20 13.57
N LEU A 155 -10.51 -14.10 13.38
CA LEU A 155 -9.43 -14.30 14.34
C LEU A 155 -8.44 -13.11 14.29
N PHE A 156 -8.19 -12.59 13.11
CA PHE A 156 -7.33 -11.42 12.94
C PHE A 156 -7.96 -10.15 13.52
N ASP A 157 -9.27 -9.94 13.35
CA ASP A 157 -10.00 -8.84 13.98
C ASP A 157 -9.89 -8.89 15.51
N LYS A 158 -10.04 -10.07 16.10
CA LYS A 158 -9.85 -10.26 17.56
C LYS A 158 -8.41 -9.99 18.01
N TYR A 159 -7.43 -10.38 17.21
CA TYR A 159 -6.04 -10.05 17.48
C TYR A 159 -5.83 -8.53 17.48
N ALA A 160 -6.40 -7.83 16.49
CA ALA A 160 -6.30 -6.39 16.38
C ALA A 160 -6.97 -5.65 17.58
N GLU A 161 -8.10 -6.16 18.08
CA GLU A 161 -8.74 -5.61 19.29
C GLU A 161 -7.86 -5.72 20.54
N LEU A 162 -7.05 -6.77 20.61
CA LEU A 162 -6.14 -7.03 21.74
C LEU A 162 -4.74 -6.44 21.52
N PHE A 163 -4.44 -6.03 20.29
CA PHE A 163 -3.15 -5.46 19.97
C PHE A 163 -3.02 -4.10 20.63
N THR A 164 -2.06 -4.04 21.54
CA THR A 164 -1.65 -2.80 22.17
C THR A 164 -0.17 -2.59 21.88
N SER A 165 0.15 -1.54 21.20
CA SER A 165 1.51 -1.03 21.19
C SER A 165 1.60 0.09 22.21
N GLU A 166 2.71 0.17 22.95
CA GLU A 166 2.85 1.11 24.05
C GLU A 166 2.89 2.57 23.57
N ASN A 167 3.31 2.80 22.33
CA ASN A 167 3.43 4.14 21.75
C ASN A 167 3.21 4.14 20.25
N ASP A 168 2.75 5.26 19.70
CA ASP A 168 2.85 5.53 18.27
C ASP A 168 4.32 5.57 17.86
N PHE A 169 4.63 4.92 16.76
CA PHE A 169 5.99 4.94 16.23
C PHE A 169 6.14 6.05 15.20
N GLU A 170 7.13 6.89 15.42
CA GLU A 170 7.67 7.73 14.37
C GLU A 170 8.84 6.99 13.72
N ILE A 171 8.65 6.58 12.49
CA ILE A 171 9.73 6.00 11.68
C ILE A 171 10.31 7.11 10.81
N PRO A 172 11.64 7.21 10.67
CA PRO A 172 12.27 8.26 9.87
C PRO A 172 11.91 8.19 8.37
N LYS A 173 11.23 7.15 7.94
CA LYS A 173 10.95 6.82 6.54
C LYS A 173 9.65 6.04 6.40
N GLY A 174 9.07 6.09 5.19
CA GLY A 174 7.84 5.39 4.88
C GLY A 174 8.01 3.87 4.88
N GLU A 175 7.03 3.20 5.42
CA GLU A 175 6.90 1.76 5.37
C GLU A 175 5.86 1.38 4.32
N GLY A 176 6.33 1.10 3.11
CA GLY A 176 5.46 0.74 1.98
C GLY A 176 4.60 1.87 1.43
N VAL A 177 4.02 1.64 0.27
CA VAL A 177 3.24 2.64 -0.49
C VAL A 177 1.80 2.82 -0.04
N SER A 178 1.38 2.20 1.06
CA SER A 178 0.05 2.34 1.64
C SER A 178 0.07 3.35 2.77
N GLY A 179 -0.56 4.49 2.58
CA GLY A 179 -0.57 5.53 3.61
C GLY A 179 -1.66 6.57 3.39
N LEU A 180 -2.01 7.24 4.48
CA LEU A 180 -2.89 8.40 4.50
C LEU A 180 -2.06 9.67 4.39
N ILE A 181 -2.40 10.51 3.42
CA ILE A 181 -1.73 11.77 3.12
C ILE A 181 -2.77 12.87 2.81
N LYS A 182 -2.44 14.12 3.11
CA LYS A 182 -3.23 15.24 2.57
C LYS A 182 -3.03 15.34 1.05
N LYS A 183 -4.13 15.56 0.32
CA LYS A 183 -4.10 15.73 -1.14
C LYS A 183 -3.15 16.85 -1.57
N GLU A 184 -3.16 18.00 -0.86
CA GLU A 184 -2.25 19.12 -1.14
C GLU A 184 -0.77 18.72 -1.05
N HIS A 185 -0.41 17.89 -0.07
CA HIS A 185 0.98 17.42 0.09
C HIS A 185 1.38 16.39 -0.97
N TRP A 186 0.41 15.55 -1.41
CA TRP A 186 0.62 14.66 -2.55
C TRP A 186 0.90 15.43 -3.83
N ASP A 187 0.12 16.48 -4.07
CA ASP A 187 0.29 17.35 -5.24
C ASP A 187 1.60 18.13 -5.19
N GLU A 188 1.98 18.62 -4.01
CA GLU A 188 3.25 19.33 -3.80
C GLU A 188 4.46 18.45 -4.10
N ILE A 189 4.45 17.17 -3.67
CA ILE A 189 5.55 16.24 -3.93
C ILE A 189 5.56 15.71 -5.37
N GLY A 190 4.46 15.92 -6.12
CA GLY A 190 4.31 15.48 -7.50
C GLY A 190 4.01 13.99 -7.67
N GLY A 191 3.53 13.33 -6.62
CA GLY A 191 3.20 11.91 -6.64
C GLY A 191 4.37 10.98 -6.92
N ASN A 192 4.08 9.79 -7.46
CA ASN A 192 5.10 8.85 -7.92
C ASN A 192 5.74 9.31 -9.24
N ASP A 193 7.04 9.12 -9.37
CA ASP A 193 7.74 9.44 -10.61
C ASP A 193 7.48 8.35 -11.68
N PRO A 194 6.87 8.70 -12.82
CA PRO A 194 6.59 7.76 -13.90
C PRO A 194 7.87 7.14 -14.51
N LEU A 195 9.03 7.68 -14.22
CA LEU A 195 10.32 7.12 -14.61
C LEU A 195 10.44 5.65 -14.17
N PHE A 196 9.89 5.30 -13.00
CA PHE A 196 9.99 3.96 -12.40
C PHE A 196 8.85 3.01 -12.80
N ALA A 197 7.99 3.37 -13.75
CA ALA A 197 6.99 2.43 -14.25
C ALA A 197 7.66 1.16 -14.84
N PRO A 198 7.04 -0.03 -14.74
CA PRO A 198 5.73 -0.27 -14.13
C PRO A 198 5.76 -0.58 -12.64
N ALA A 199 6.90 -0.88 -12.04
CA ALA A 199 7.03 -1.22 -10.62
C ALA A 199 8.50 -1.29 -10.18
N SER A 200 8.72 -1.26 -8.87
CA SER A 200 10.02 -1.30 -8.17
C SER A 200 10.80 0.02 -8.25
N TRP A 201 11.38 0.40 -7.14
CA TRP A 201 12.12 1.63 -6.93
C TRP A 201 11.27 2.92 -6.89
N ASP A 202 10.02 2.85 -7.27
CA ASP A 202 9.06 3.96 -7.24
C ASP A 202 8.74 4.40 -5.81
N ASP A 203 8.56 3.48 -4.89
CA ASP A 203 8.35 3.73 -3.46
C ASP A 203 9.58 4.33 -2.78
N MET A 204 10.77 3.80 -3.06
CA MET A 204 12.02 4.37 -2.54
C MET A 204 12.24 5.80 -3.01
N ASP A 205 11.96 6.08 -4.29
CA ASP A 205 12.05 7.42 -4.86
C ASP A 205 11.07 8.38 -4.18
N LEU A 206 9.81 7.94 -4.04
CA LEU A 206 8.76 8.73 -3.39
C LEU A 206 9.16 9.07 -1.94
N PHE A 207 9.58 8.08 -1.17
CA PHE A 207 9.92 8.28 0.24
C PHE A 207 11.18 9.12 0.42
N LEU A 208 12.17 8.99 -0.45
CA LEU A 208 13.35 9.85 -0.41
C LEU A 208 12.98 11.31 -0.69
N ARG A 209 12.11 11.58 -1.68
CA ARG A 209 11.60 12.93 -1.97
C ARG A 209 10.78 13.47 -0.80
N MET A 210 9.93 12.64 -0.18
CA MET A 210 9.18 13.02 1.00
C MET A 210 10.09 13.40 2.17
N LEU A 211 11.10 12.57 2.48
CA LEU A 211 12.10 12.87 3.52
C LEU A 211 12.79 14.23 3.29
N GLN A 212 13.25 14.47 2.06
CA GLN A 212 13.91 15.73 1.68
C GLN A 212 12.96 16.94 1.76
N SER A 213 11.63 16.69 1.62
CA SER A 213 10.60 17.72 1.73
C SER A 213 10.05 17.91 3.15
N GLY A 214 10.65 17.25 4.14
CA GLY A 214 10.30 17.42 5.55
C GLY A 214 9.08 16.62 6.01
N PHE A 215 8.71 15.56 5.31
CA PHE A 215 7.67 14.65 5.78
C PHE A 215 8.11 13.87 6.99
N ARG A 216 7.16 13.63 7.89
CA ARG A 216 7.25 12.66 8.98
C ARG A 216 6.41 11.43 8.65
N PHE A 217 6.93 10.25 9.01
CA PHE A 217 6.28 8.97 8.80
C PHE A 217 5.85 8.42 10.15
N ILE A 218 4.54 8.19 10.33
CA ILE A 218 3.99 7.81 11.63
C ILE A 218 3.14 6.54 11.48
N LEU A 219 3.29 5.64 12.45
CA LEU A 219 2.51 4.42 12.61
C LEU A 219 1.70 4.52 13.91
N PRO A 220 0.38 4.81 13.86
CA PRO A 220 -0.44 4.80 15.05
C PRO A 220 -0.62 3.37 15.60
N THR A 221 -0.62 3.26 16.92
CA THR A 221 -0.62 1.98 17.64
C THR A 221 -1.83 1.10 17.40
N THR A 222 -2.97 1.69 17.03
CA THR A 222 -4.26 1.00 16.95
C THR A 222 -4.74 0.75 15.52
N SER A 223 -3.92 1.00 14.52
CA SER A 223 -4.25 0.71 13.12
C SER A 223 -3.47 -0.50 12.63
N LEU A 224 -4.15 -1.64 12.46
CA LEU A 224 -3.57 -2.86 11.92
C LEU A 224 -4.20 -3.24 10.59
N ILE A 225 -3.37 -3.76 9.69
CA ILE A 225 -3.79 -4.39 8.45
C ILE A 225 -3.10 -5.74 8.28
N TRP A 226 -3.79 -6.67 7.62
CA TRP A 226 -3.17 -7.89 7.10
C TRP A 226 -2.71 -7.66 5.67
N HIS A 227 -1.48 -8.01 5.38
CA HIS A 227 -0.93 -7.98 4.03
C HIS A 227 -0.57 -9.39 3.58
N PHE A 228 -1.18 -9.84 2.48
CA PHE A 228 -0.98 -11.20 1.98
C PHE A 228 0.41 -11.43 1.35
N GLY A 229 1.25 -10.40 1.28
CA GLY A 229 2.64 -10.54 0.87
C GLY A 229 2.86 -10.47 -0.64
N ALA A 230 2.52 -9.35 -1.27
CA ALA A 230 2.78 -9.05 -2.68
C ALA A 230 2.14 -10.09 -3.64
N ARG A 231 0.86 -10.41 -3.41
CA ARG A 231 0.10 -11.37 -4.18
C ARG A 231 -0.26 -10.80 -5.53
N GLY A 232 -0.36 -10.51 -6.37
CA GLY A 232 -0.64 -9.93 -7.64
C GLY A 232 0.43 -10.28 -8.66
N SER A 233 1.02 -9.28 -9.26
CA SER A 233 1.99 -9.46 -10.32
C SER A 233 3.38 -9.90 -9.88
N HIS A 234 3.66 -9.87 -8.57
CA HIS A 234 5.02 -10.07 -8.07
C HIS A 234 5.33 -11.51 -7.68
N ARG A 235 4.40 -12.19 -6.98
CA ARG A 235 4.64 -13.52 -6.41
C ARG A 235 3.45 -14.42 -6.65
N LEU A 236 3.42 -15.04 -7.81
CA LEU A 236 2.37 -15.99 -8.16
C LEU A 236 2.57 -17.32 -7.41
N GLU A 237 1.50 -17.88 -6.90
CA GLU A 237 1.50 -19.20 -6.23
C GLU A 237 2.02 -20.29 -7.17
N GLU A 238 1.64 -20.23 -8.45
CA GLU A 238 2.10 -21.11 -9.52
C GLU A 238 3.62 -21.06 -9.75
N ASN A 239 4.28 -19.98 -9.31
CA ASN A 239 5.73 -19.82 -9.38
C ASN A 239 6.40 -19.97 -7.99
N ASN A 240 5.83 -20.78 -7.11
CA ASN A 240 6.32 -21.02 -5.75
C ASN A 240 6.61 -19.73 -4.96
N ASN A 241 5.80 -18.69 -5.17
CA ASN A 241 5.95 -17.36 -4.57
C ASN A 241 7.26 -16.65 -4.91
N GLN A 242 7.95 -17.04 -5.95
CA GLN A 242 9.13 -16.35 -6.45
C GLN A 242 8.74 -15.19 -7.37
N SER A 243 9.59 -14.18 -7.43
CA SER A 243 9.40 -13.05 -8.34
C SER A 243 9.37 -13.52 -9.80
N SER A 244 8.44 -12.99 -10.58
CA SER A 244 8.35 -13.27 -12.00
C SER A 244 9.58 -12.71 -12.74
N GLU A 245 9.91 -13.28 -13.92
CA GLU A 245 10.98 -12.76 -14.78
C GLU A 245 10.71 -11.28 -15.16
N ARG A 246 9.44 -10.94 -15.40
CA ARG A 246 9.01 -9.56 -15.68
C ARG A 246 9.38 -8.64 -14.52
N GLN A 247 9.12 -9.06 -13.29
CA GLN A 247 9.44 -8.30 -12.09
C GLN A 247 10.95 -8.12 -11.92
N MET A 248 11.73 -9.17 -12.07
CA MET A 248 13.19 -9.10 -11.98
C MET A 248 13.79 -8.15 -13.03
N ARG A 249 13.25 -8.16 -14.26
CA ARG A 249 13.67 -7.22 -15.31
C ARG A 249 13.31 -5.77 -14.98
N ALA A 250 12.10 -5.53 -14.44
CA ALA A 250 11.67 -4.19 -14.03
C ALA A 250 12.58 -3.65 -12.91
N GLU A 251 12.87 -4.47 -11.91
CA GLU A 251 13.76 -4.13 -10.81
C GLU A 251 15.17 -3.77 -11.29
N PHE A 252 15.76 -4.59 -12.17
CA PHE A 252 17.07 -4.31 -12.76
C PHE A 252 17.06 -3.00 -13.55
N ASN A 253 16.09 -2.80 -14.44
CA ASN A 253 16.00 -1.59 -15.25
C ASN A 253 15.81 -0.34 -14.40
N ASN A 254 14.97 -0.42 -13.38
CA ASN A 254 14.67 0.71 -12.51
C ASN A 254 15.84 1.03 -11.56
N SER A 255 16.65 0.04 -11.19
CA SER A 255 17.90 0.33 -10.48
C SER A 255 18.83 1.22 -11.30
N GLN A 256 18.97 0.99 -12.61
CA GLN A 256 19.78 1.84 -13.49
C GLN A 256 19.21 3.26 -13.60
N LYS A 257 17.88 3.40 -13.67
CA LYS A 257 17.20 4.71 -13.66
C LYS A 257 17.41 5.44 -12.33
N TRP A 258 17.41 4.70 -11.22
CA TRP A 258 17.72 5.24 -9.90
C TRP A 258 19.12 5.88 -9.88
N PHE A 259 20.15 5.15 -10.28
CA PHE A 259 21.51 5.67 -10.35
C PHE A 259 21.61 6.90 -11.27
N SER A 260 20.89 6.89 -12.38
CA SER A 260 20.88 8.05 -13.30
C SER A 260 20.20 9.28 -12.68
N LYS A 261 19.17 9.09 -11.88
CA LYS A 261 18.43 10.18 -11.22
C LYS A 261 19.15 10.72 -9.99
N TRP A 262 19.66 9.84 -9.16
CA TRP A 262 20.13 10.15 -7.82
C TRP A 262 21.66 10.19 -7.68
N GLY A 263 22.38 9.66 -8.65
CA GLY A 263 23.86 9.74 -8.72
C GLY A 263 24.61 8.76 -7.82
N GLY A 264 23.92 7.96 -7.00
CA GLY A 264 24.53 7.01 -6.09
C GLY A 264 23.57 5.92 -5.61
N PRO A 265 24.08 4.87 -4.93
CA PRO A 265 23.23 3.84 -4.37
C PRO A 265 22.39 4.36 -3.20
N PRO A 266 21.20 3.79 -2.95
CA PRO A 266 20.42 4.10 -1.77
C PRO A 266 21.15 3.63 -0.51
N VAL A 267 21.10 4.46 0.53
CA VAL A 267 21.59 4.08 1.87
C VAL A 267 20.40 3.73 2.73
N PHE A 268 20.45 2.56 3.35
CA PHE A 268 19.40 2.06 4.23
C PHE A 268 19.83 2.13 5.70
N ASP A 269 18.86 2.12 6.58
CA ASP A 269 19.10 1.93 8.01
C ASP A 269 19.07 0.44 8.39
N GLU A 270 19.16 0.18 9.69
CA GLU A 270 19.11 -1.16 10.28
C GLU A 270 17.76 -1.90 10.07
N TYR A 271 16.73 -1.21 9.57
CA TYR A 271 15.40 -1.74 9.26
C TYR A 271 15.14 -1.85 7.77
N GLU A 272 16.20 -1.76 6.94
CA GLU A 272 16.10 -1.77 5.47
C GLU A 272 15.29 -0.61 4.86
N MET A 273 15.14 0.48 5.63
CA MET A 273 14.44 1.67 5.15
C MET A 273 15.41 2.67 4.55
N ILE A 274 15.01 3.32 3.43
CA ILE A 274 15.86 4.31 2.78
C ILE A 274 16.07 5.53 3.68
N LYS A 275 17.29 5.97 3.84
CA LYS A 275 17.67 7.17 4.62
C LYS A 275 18.47 8.21 3.85
N GLY A 276 18.88 7.89 2.64
CA GLY A 276 19.67 8.80 1.83
C GLY A 276 20.28 8.14 0.62
N ILE A 277 21.29 8.79 0.08
CA ILE A 277 22.09 8.34 -1.06
C ILE A 277 23.55 8.42 -0.65
N GLU A 278 24.34 7.42 -1.00
CA GLU A 278 25.79 7.44 -0.85
C GLU A 278 26.37 8.44 -1.87
N GLN A 279 27.23 9.33 -1.38
CA GLN A 279 27.90 10.37 -2.18
C GLN A 279 29.24 9.88 -2.70
#